data_295cf256858f29452fc52922c1fd07ba
#
_entry.id   295cf256858f29452fc52922c1fd07ba
#
_cell.length_a   1.000
_cell.length_b   1.000
_cell.length_c   1.000
_cell.angle_alpha   90.00
_cell.angle_beta   90.00
_cell.angle_gamma   90.00
#
_symmetry.space_group_name_H-M   'P 1'
#
loop_
_entity.id
_entity.type
_entity.pdbx_description
1 polymer ?
#
loop_
_entity_poly.entity_id
_entity_poly.type
_entity_poly.pdbx_seq_one_letter_code
_entity_poly.pdbx_strand_id
1 'polypeptide(L)'
;MLDTHGSSSPLDSLKPVATASDVRQLIAAVRGVLVTAQVKEYIIALAAATRSAPELRLGASPRAALQLLRASRARAALDGRDYVIPDDIQALIIPVFAHRLLPTAEALVERHLPEQVVARIVAQTALPRP
;
A
#
# COMPACT_ATOMS: atom_id res chain seq x y z
N MET A 1 -34.31 -9.96 -7.83
CA MET A 1 -32.93 -10.16 -8.32
C MET A 1 -32.84 -11.20 -9.45
N LEU A 2 -33.67 -12.25 -9.44
CA LEU A 2 -33.71 -13.25 -10.53
C LEU A 2 -34.49 -12.79 -11.77
N ASP A 3 -35.47 -11.90 -11.62
CA ASP A 3 -36.32 -11.41 -12.73
C ASP A 3 -35.66 -10.41 -13.65
N THR A 4 -34.53 -9.81 -13.25
CA THR A 4 -33.79 -8.81 -14.06
C THR A 4 -32.76 -9.45 -15.02
N HIS A 5 -32.53 -10.76 -14.95
CA HIS A 5 -31.52 -11.47 -15.76
C HIS A 5 -32.10 -12.22 -16.97
N GLY A 6 -33.39 -12.03 -17.29
CA GLY A 6 -34.08 -12.87 -18.31
C GLY A 6 -33.99 -12.35 -19.76
N SER A 7 -33.72 -11.09 -20.05
CA SER A 7 -33.83 -10.57 -21.42
C SER A 7 -32.75 -9.59 -21.88
N SER A 8 -31.92 -9.06 -20.98
CA SER A 8 -30.74 -8.24 -21.33
C SER A 8 -29.67 -8.36 -20.24
N SER A 9 -28.41 -8.38 -20.63
CA SER A 9 -27.30 -8.33 -19.66
C SER A 9 -27.24 -6.92 -19.02
N PRO A 10 -27.22 -6.79 -17.68
CA PRO A 10 -27.00 -5.49 -17.04
C PRO A 10 -25.71 -4.80 -17.51
N LEU A 11 -24.78 -5.58 -18.07
CA LEU A 11 -23.52 -5.07 -18.62
C LEU A 11 -23.73 -4.20 -19.87
N ASP A 12 -24.78 -4.47 -20.65
CA ASP A 12 -25.08 -3.73 -21.90
C ASP A 12 -25.50 -2.26 -21.62
N SER A 13 -25.92 -1.98 -20.39
CA SER A 13 -26.31 -0.64 -19.93
C SER A 13 -25.14 0.18 -19.39
N LEU A 14 -23.98 -0.42 -19.17
CA LEU A 14 -22.80 0.26 -18.64
C LEU A 14 -22.23 1.23 -19.69
N LYS A 15 -21.96 2.43 -19.24
CA LYS A 15 -21.27 3.47 -20.04
C LYS A 15 -19.90 3.74 -19.44
N PRO A 16 -18.87 4.02 -20.28
CA PRO A 16 -17.56 4.40 -19.75
C PRO A 16 -17.68 5.70 -18.95
N VAL A 17 -17.06 5.74 -17.78
CA VAL A 17 -17.00 6.91 -16.87
C VAL A 17 -15.72 7.72 -17.04
N ALA A 18 -14.71 7.17 -17.73
CA ALA A 18 -13.45 7.83 -18.03
C ALA A 18 -12.85 7.28 -19.32
N THR A 19 -12.05 8.07 -19.98
CA THR A 19 -11.29 7.70 -21.18
C THR A 19 -9.87 7.23 -20.81
N ALA A 20 -9.19 6.57 -21.75
CA ALA A 20 -7.77 6.26 -21.59
C ALA A 20 -6.88 7.51 -21.44
N SER A 21 -7.34 8.66 -21.97
CA SER A 21 -6.66 9.95 -21.78
C SER A 21 -6.77 10.42 -20.33
N ASP A 22 -7.97 10.34 -19.75
CA ASP A 22 -8.20 10.71 -18.34
C ASP A 22 -7.35 9.89 -17.40
N VAL A 23 -7.28 8.57 -17.64
CA VAL A 23 -6.41 7.66 -16.82
C VAL A 23 -4.94 8.06 -16.94
N ARG A 24 -4.45 8.41 -18.15
CA ARG A 24 -3.06 8.87 -18.30
C ARG A 24 -2.79 10.17 -17.54
N GLN A 25 -3.74 11.12 -17.57
CA GLN A 25 -3.63 12.37 -16.81
C GLN A 25 -3.60 12.11 -15.30
N LEU A 26 -4.46 11.22 -14.79
CA LEU A 26 -4.44 10.81 -13.37
C LEU A 26 -3.12 10.19 -12.98
N ILE A 27 -2.57 9.28 -13.81
CA ILE A 27 -1.25 8.67 -13.55
C ILE A 27 -0.15 9.75 -13.50
N ALA A 28 -0.18 10.73 -14.41
CA ALA A 28 0.79 11.81 -14.43
C ALA A 28 0.67 12.69 -13.16
N ALA A 29 -0.55 13.05 -12.76
CA ALA A 29 -0.82 13.82 -11.54
C ALA A 29 -0.29 13.09 -10.29
N VAL A 30 -0.61 11.80 -10.12
CA VAL A 30 -0.13 10.99 -8.99
C VAL A 30 1.41 10.91 -8.96
N ARG A 31 2.06 10.80 -10.12
CA ARG A 31 3.53 10.80 -10.19
C ARG A 31 4.15 12.12 -9.75
N GLY A 32 3.44 13.23 -9.93
CA GLY A 32 3.86 14.57 -9.50
C GLY A 32 3.77 14.82 -8.00
N VAL A 33 3.04 13.99 -7.24
CA VAL A 33 2.91 14.15 -5.78
C VAL A 33 4.29 14.07 -5.11
N LEU A 34 4.60 15.10 -4.32
CA LEU A 34 5.89 15.25 -3.64
C LEU A 34 6.07 14.18 -2.55
N VAL A 35 7.27 13.63 -2.46
CA VAL A 35 7.68 12.76 -1.34
C VAL A 35 9.05 13.24 -0.86
N THR A 36 9.11 13.73 0.37
CA THR A 36 10.34 14.23 0.97
C THR A 36 11.36 13.11 1.19
N ALA A 37 12.63 13.47 1.38
CA ALA A 37 13.69 12.52 1.70
C ALA A 37 13.36 11.73 2.99
N GLN A 38 12.88 12.42 4.01
CA GLN A 38 12.53 11.85 5.30
C GLN A 38 11.42 10.78 5.19
N VAL A 39 10.39 11.03 4.36
CA VAL A 39 9.32 10.05 4.11
C VAL A 39 9.85 8.83 3.34
N LYS A 40 10.77 9.03 2.39
CA LYS A 40 11.43 7.91 1.70
C LYS A 40 12.29 7.07 2.65
N GLU A 41 13.05 7.72 3.53
CA GLU A 41 13.85 7.05 4.57
C GLU A 41 12.96 6.26 5.53
N TYR A 42 11.81 6.80 5.90
CA TYR A 42 10.83 6.08 6.73
C TYR A 42 10.33 4.80 6.06
N ILE A 43 9.98 4.84 4.77
CA ILE A 43 9.59 3.64 4.00
C ILE A 43 10.74 2.61 3.98
N ILE A 44 11.98 3.07 3.79
CA ILE A 44 13.17 2.20 3.77
C ILE A 44 13.38 1.57 5.15
N ALA A 45 13.26 2.35 6.23
CA ALA A 45 13.39 1.87 7.60
C ALA A 45 12.33 0.79 7.92
N LEU A 46 11.08 1.03 7.57
CA LEU A 46 9.99 0.05 7.73
C LEU A 46 10.29 -1.24 6.96
N ALA A 47 10.71 -1.14 5.69
CA ALA A 47 11.07 -2.31 4.90
C ALA A 47 12.31 -3.06 5.46
N ALA A 48 13.30 -2.34 5.96
CA ALA A 48 14.47 -2.93 6.62
C ALA A 48 14.06 -3.67 7.90
N ALA A 49 13.22 -3.06 8.73
CA ALA A 49 12.72 -3.67 9.96
C ALA A 49 11.98 -4.99 9.70
N THR A 50 11.21 -5.11 8.61
CA THR A 50 10.60 -6.40 8.24
C THR A 50 11.63 -7.48 7.91
N ARG A 51 12.78 -7.12 7.35
CA ARG A 51 13.85 -8.09 7.02
C ARG A 51 14.64 -8.54 8.25
N SER A 52 14.58 -7.78 9.33
CA SER A 52 15.24 -8.08 10.60
C SER A 52 14.27 -8.67 11.65
N ALA A 53 12.98 -8.79 11.31
CA ALA A 53 11.99 -9.35 12.22
C ALA A 53 12.18 -10.87 12.35
N PRO A 54 12.37 -11.42 13.56
CA PRO A 54 12.63 -12.85 13.76
C PRO A 54 11.47 -13.75 13.35
N GLU A 55 10.25 -13.21 13.35
CA GLU A 55 9.05 -13.95 12.95
C GLU A 55 8.92 -14.10 11.42
N LEU A 56 9.75 -13.40 10.65
CA LEU A 56 9.69 -13.41 9.20
C LEU A 56 10.93 -14.09 8.59
N ARG A 57 10.70 -15.14 7.83
CA ARG A 57 11.73 -15.76 7.00
C ARG A 57 12.08 -14.89 5.79
N LEU A 58 11.10 -14.14 5.26
CA LEU A 58 11.27 -13.20 4.16
C LEU A 58 10.52 -11.91 4.47
N GLY A 59 11.26 -10.81 4.59
CA GLY A 59 10.74 -9.46 4.75
C GLY A 59 10.43 -8.77 3.42
N ALA A 60 10.05 -7.50 3.49
CA ALA A 60 9.67 -6.70 2.33
C ALA A 60 10.85 -6.48 1.37
N SER A 61 10.63 -6.76 0.09
CA SER A 61 11.59 -6.51 -0.97
C SER A 61 11.67 -5.01 -1.32
N PRO A 62 12.74 -4.55 -2.00
CA PRO A 62 12.81 -3.19 -2.53
C PRO A 62 11.62 -2.85 -3.45
N ARG A 63 11.12 -3.82 -4.19
CA ARG A 63 9.93 -3.65 -5.04
C ARG A 63 8.66 -3.36 -4.21
N ALA A 64 8.52 -4.00 -3.05
CA ALA A 64 7.42 -3.73 -2.13
C ALA A 64 7.48 -2.29 -1.60
N ALA A 65 8.67 -1.80 -1.21
CA ALA A 65 8.87 -0.42 -0.78
C ALA A 65 8.50 0.59 -1.88
N LEU A 66 8.89 0.34 -3.14
CA LEU A 66 8.48 1.17 -4.28
C LEU A 66 6.97 1.16 -4.52
N GLN A 67 6.30 0.03 -4.27
CA GLN A 67 4.86 -0.04 -4.39
C GLN A 67 4.16 0.72 -3.26
N LEU A 68 4.66 0.64 -2.04
CA LEU A 68 4.17 1.44 -0.93
C LEU A 68 4.28 2.94 -1.23
N LEU A 69 5.44 3.38 -1.74
CA LEU A 69 5.63 4.76 -2.18
C LEU A 69 4.60 5.21 -3.23
N ARG A 70 4.34 4.36 -4.24
CA ARG A 70 3.36 4.67 -5.30
C ARG A 70 1.93 4.72 -4.77
N ALA A 71 1.57 3.78 -3.92
CA ALA A 71 0.25 3.73 -3.30
C ALA A 71 0.01 4.96 -2.40
N SER A 72 1.03 5.37 -1.62
CA SER A 72 0.93 6.56 -0.77
C SER A 72 0.78 7.86 -1.57
N ARG A 73 1.44 7.98 -2.73
CA ARG A 73 1.18 9.10 -3.65
C ARG A 73 -0.26 9.13 -4.13
N ALA A 74 -0.80 7.95 -4.51
CA ALA A 74 -2.19 7.86 -4.97
C ALA A 74 -3.17 8.23 -3.86
N ARG A 75 -2.91 7.79 -2.61
CA ARG A 75 -3.72 8.16 -1.45
C ARG A 75 -3.71 9.68 -1.22
N ALA A 76 -2.54 10.29 -1.19
CA ALA A 76 -2.41 11.73 -1.01
C ALA A 76 -3.17 12.51 -2.10
N ALA A 77 -3.05 12.08 -3.37
CA ALA A 77 -3.80 12.68 -4.48
C ALA A 77 -5.32 12.53 -4.34
N LEU A 78 -5.80 11.37 -3.88
CA LEU A 78 -7.24 11.13 -3.61
C LEU A 78 -7.76 12.02 -2.47
N ASP A 79 -6.92 12.33 -1.49
CA ASP A 79 -7.22 13.27 -0.40
C ASP A 79 -7.03 14.76 -0.80
N GLY A 80 -6.75 15.03 -2.09
CA GLY A 80 -6.56 16.39 -2.62
C GLY A 80 -5.22 17.04 -2.24
N ARG A 81 -4.23 16.26 -1.79
CA ARG A 81 -2.90 16.76 -1.42
C ARG A 81 -1.88 16.50 -2.53
N ASP A 82 -0.94 17.40 -2.69
CA ASP A 82 0.20 17.31 -3.60
C ASP A 82 1.50 16.81 -2.93
N TYR A 83 1.40 16.34 -1.67
CA TYR A 83 2.49 15.76 -0.90
C TYR A 83 2.02 14.58 -0.04
N VAL A 84 2.94 13.64 0.21
CA VAL A 84 2.73 12.45 1.06
C VAL A 84 3.11 12.77 2.51
N ILE A 85 2.29 12.31 3.44
CA ILE A 85 2.54 12.38 4.89
C ILE A 85 2.77 10.97 5.46
N PRO A 86 3.38 10.82 6.65
CA PRO A 86 3.61 9.52 7.29
C PRO A 86 2.34 8.68 7.47
N ASP A 87 1.20 9.31 7.73
CA ASP A 87 -0.09 8.64 7.91
C ASP A 87 -0.53 7.88 6.63
N ASP A 88 -0.17 8.37 5.45
CA ASP A 88 -0.42 7.67 4.19
C ASP A 88 0.34 6.36 4.12
N ILE A 89 1.59 6.36 4.61
CA ILE A 89 2.43 5.16 4.68
C ILE A 89 1.84 4.16 5.68
N GLN A 90 1.50 4.63 6.88
CA GLN A 90 0.96 3.78 7.95
C GLN A 90 -0.36 3.12 7.56
N ALA A 91 -1.25 3.85 6.88
CA ALA A 91 -2.53 3.31 6.43
C ALA A 91 -2.40 2.24 5.34
N LEU A 92 -1.33 2.29 4.54
CA LEU A 92 -1.17 1.43 3.37
C LEU A 92 -0.12 0.32 3.54
N ILE A 93 0.73 0.38 4.58
CA ILE A 93 1.82 -0.58 4.72
C ILE A 93 1.31 -2.02 4.89
N ILE A 94 0.28 -2.23 5.70
CA ILE A 94 -0.30 -3.58 5.90
C ILE A 94 -0.83 -4.14 4.58
N PRO A 95 -1.78 -3.50 3.88
CA PRO A 95 -2.31 -4.06 2.63
C PRO A 95 -1.25 -4.21 1.52
N VAL A 96 -0.15 -3.44 1.56
CA VAL A 96 0.92 -3.53 0.55
C VAL A 96 1.99 -4.56 0.93
N PHE A 97 2.32 -4.73 2.21
CA PHE A 97 3.42 -5.60 2.65
C PHE A 97 2.95 -6.98 3.08
N ALA A 98 1.86 -7.11 3.87
CA ALA A 98 1.53 -8.34 4.59
C ALA A 98 1.49 -9.57 3.68
N HIS A 99 0.83 -9.49 2.54
CA HIS A 99 0.69 -10.59 1.57
C HIS A 99 2.00 -10.97 0.84
N ARG A 100 3.11 -10.28 1.11
CA ARG A 100 4.44 -10.50 0.50
C ARG A 100 5.47 -10.99 1.50
N LEU A 101 5.11 -11.01 2.78
CA LEU A 101 5.96 -11.47 3.86
C LEU A 101 5.76 -12.96 4.08
N LEU A 102 6.83 -13.67 4.35
CA LEU A 102 6.76 -15.10 4.65
C LEU A 102 7.13 -15.31 6.12
N PRO A 103 6.18 -15.76 6.95
CA PRO A 103 6.48 -16.13 8.35
C PRO A 103 7.43 -17.30 8.44
N THR A 104 8.13 -17.42 9.59
CA THR A 104 8.84 -18.63 9.97
C THR A 104 7.86 -19.74 10.39
N ALA A 105 8.34 -20.98 10.47
CA ALA A 105 7.51 -22.10 10.92
C ALA A 105 7.04 -21.90 12.37
N GLU A 106 7.91 -21.38 13.22
CA GLU A 106 7.63 -21.06 14.62
C GLU A 106 6.53 -20.00 14.72
N ALA A 107 6.66 -18.93 13.94
CA ALA A 107 5.65 -17.84 13.91
C ALA A 107 4.28 -18.35 13.45
N LEU A 108 4.23 -19.31 12.51
CA LEU A 108 2.97 -19.91 12.07
C LEU A 108 2.33 -20.78 13.19
N VAL A 109 3.13 -21.54 13.93
CA VAL A 109 2.65 -22.33 15.08
C VAL A 109 2.11 -21.40 16.18
N GLU A 110 2.80 -20.30 16.45
CA GLU A 110 2.43 -19.30 17.45
C GLU A 110 1.33 -18.35 16.96
N ARG A 111 0.85 -18.50 15.73
CA ARG A 111 -0.19 -17.67 15.09
C ARG A 111 0.19 -16.19 15.01
N HIS A 112 1.47 -15.89 14.83
CA HIS A 112 1.93 -14.55 14.55
C HIS A 112 1.65 -14.21 13.08
N LEU A 113 0.57 -13.46 12.84
CA LEU A 113 0.19 -13.04 11.50
C LEU A 113 1.13 -11.93 10.97
N PRO A 114 1.48 -11.94 9.67
CA PRO A 114 2.30 -10.88 9.08
C PRO A 114 1.79 -9.47 9.34
N GLU A 115 0.46 -9.29 9.37
CA GLU A 115 -0.20 -8.01 9.68
C GLU A 115 0.15 -7.49 11.07
N GLN A 116 0.19 -8.39 12.06
CA GLN A 116 0.53 -8.06 13.45
C GLN A 116 2.02 -7.68 13.57
N VAL A 117 2.88 -8.42 12.86
CA VAL A 117 4.31 -8.10 12.81
C VAL A 117 4.55 -6.72 12.19
N VAL A 118 3.87 -6.41 11.08
CA VAL A 118 3.95 -5.09 10.43
C VAL A 118 3.42 -4.00 11.34
N ALA A 119 2.27 -4.20 11.99
CA ALA A 119 1.69 -3.22 12.92
C ALA A 119 2.65 -2.89 14.07
N ARG A 120 3.30 -3.90 14.66
CA ARG A 120 4.33 -3.71 15.69
C ARG A 120 5.54 -2.94 15.16
N ILE A 121 6.02 -3.28 13.97
CA ILE A 121 7.16 -2.57 13.34
C ILE A 121 6.82 -1.09 13.15
N VAL A 122 5.61 -0.78 12.66
CA VAL A 122 5.14 0.62 12.52
C VAL A 122 5.16 1.35 13.86
N ALA A 123 4.65 0.71 14.91
CA ALA A 123 4.63 1.32 16.26
C ALA A 123 6.03 1.57 16.84
N GLN A 124 7.03 0.78 16.44
CA GLN A 124 8.41 0.87 16.93
C GLN A 124 9.32 1.75 16.07
N THR A 125 8.92 2.04 14.84
CA THR A 125 9.71 2.86 13.90
C THR A 125 9.42 4.33 14.12
N ALA A 126 10.47 5.11 14.40
CA ALA A 126 10.33 6.54 14.62
C ALA A 126 9.72 7.25 13.40
N LEU A 127 8.77 8.13 13.63
CA LEU A 127 8.21 9.00 12.60
C LEU A 127 9.26 9.95 12.06
N PRO A 128 9.23 10.27 10.76
CA PRO A 128 10.09 11.30 10.20
C PRO A 128 9.80 12.65 10.89
N ARG A 129 10.86 13.33 11.31
CA ARG A 129 10.75 14.69 11.83
C ARG A 129 10.65 15.68 10.67
N PRO A 130 9.90 16.78 10.83
CA PRO A 130 9.78 17.80 9.80
C PRO A 130 11.11 18.43 9.45
#